data_f81983db9eed6084c1e1020c6831163c
#
_entry.id   f81983db9eed6084c1e1020c6831163c
#
_cell.length_a   1.000
_cell.length_b   1.000
_cell.length_c   1.000
_cell.angle_alpha   90.00
_cell.angle_beta   90.00
_cell.angle_gamma   90.00
#
_symmetry.space_group_name_H-M   'P 1'
#
loop_
_entity.id
_entity.type
_entity.pdbx_description
1 polymer ?
#
loop_
_entity_poly.entity_id
_entity_poly.type
_entity_poly.pdbx_seq_one_letter_code
_entity_poly.pdbx_strand_id
1 'polypeptide(L)'
;MADSPIQQCIEWLNWYIQQYGAPQKDPSAVARLIRATADYLQWMKSVNYSLATQHLHRRQLELFLDFVKNRRLPWQQLFTVKTREHYKKISGLATTAAINGLSRYLVEKGQIKTPLPQHPQQRRLTGTFEDYLQFRQDGHQTDTHQLVAIRRVLSALCDYLNEQDITLHRLRIEDLDAFIAKFCQPFSPGTCRIYRTILRGFLTYLHQQCGILKKDLAPLLIGAVQFAKAKPPKFLRPHEVKLLFESLSVSCAKDLRTYVMVHLAYTLGLRPCEICRITLDDIAFKKAQLNVEDRKNKQPLTLPIPEQTLKAIVAYMVGGRPTSRDRHLILSFHAPYGPIVSGLVGRYIQEAMHKAGLTSTPYWLRHSYAQHLLSSGASIYEIKEMLGHRHIESSRKYLHIHIDLMREVILDEPL
;
A
#
# COMPACT_ATOMS: atom_id res chain seq x y z
N MET A 1 -3.14 42.38 -15.30
CA MET A 1 -3.71 41.28 -14.48
C MET A 1 -3.76 40.08 -15.39
N ALA A 2 -2.91 39.09 -15.19
CA ALA A 2 -2.91 37.91 -16.03
C ALA A 2 -4.16 37.09 -15.72
N ASP A 3 -5.00 36.81 -16.72
CA ASP A 3 -6.20 36.02 -16.60
C ASP A 3 -5.91 34.67 -15.95
N SER A 4 -6.76 34.30 -15.03
CA SER A 4 -6.65 33.00 -14.33
C SER A 4 -6.55 31.86 -15.37
N PRO A 5 -5.67 30.87 -15.19
CA PRO A 5 -5.56 29.71 -16.11
C PRO A 5 -6.88 28.99 -16.38
N ILE A 6 -7.85 29.16 -15.49
CA ILE A 6 -9.20 28.65 -15.64
C ILE A 6 -10.02 29.50 -16.58
N GLN A 7 -9.84 30.82 -16.54
CA GLN A 7 -10.50 31.74 -17.47
C GLN A 7 -10.09 31.43 -18.92
N GLN A 8 -8.82 31.20 -19.15
CA GLN A 8 -8.30 30.76 -20.45
C GLN A 8 -8.82 29.38 -20.86
N CYS A 9 -9.06 28.45 -19.91
CA CYS A 9 -9.71 27.17 -20.22
C CYS A 9 -11.18 27.33 -20.59
N ILE A 10 -11.90 28.21 -19.89
CA ILE A 10 -13.30 28.53 -20.18
C ILE A 10 -13.40 29.23 -21.54
N GLU A 11 -12.51 30.15 -21.84
CA GLU A 11 -12.45 30.85 -23.14
C GLU A 11 -12.12 29.89 -24.29
N TRP A 12 -11.14 29.00 -24.10
CA TRP A 12 -10.84 27.94 -25.07
C TRP A 12 -12.02 26.96 -25.23
N LEU A 13 -12.71 26.61 -24.19
CA LEU A 13 -13.92 25.77 -24.21
C LEU A 13 -15.07 26.45 -24.92
N ASN A 14 -15.29 27.75 -24.65
CA ASN A 14 -16.33 28.55 -25.32
C ASN A 14 -16.00 28.72 -26.83
N TRP A 15 -14.73 29.00 -27.17
CA TRP A 15 -14.26 29.03 -28.54
C TRP A 15 -14.45 27.68 -29.24
N TYR A 16 -14.13 26.58 -28.58
CA TYR A 16 -14.32 25.25 -29.13
C TYR A 16 -15.80 24.90 -29.35
N ILE A 17 -16.68 25.30 -28.45
CA ILE A 17 -18.14 25.16 -28.59
C ILE A 17 -18.67 26.02 -29.74
N GLN A 18 -18.15 27.23 -29.90
CA GLN A 18 -18.51 28.12 -31.02
C GLN A 18 -18.05 27.59 -32.39
N GLN A 19 -16.86 26.99 -32.45
CA GLN A 19 -16.31 26.43 -33.71
C GLN A 19 -16.98 25.13 -34.12
N TYR A 20 -17.45 24.32 -33.18
CA TYR A 20 -17.94 22.96 -33.46
C TYR A 20 -19.39 22.70 -33.03
N GLY A 21 -20.12 23.75 -32.62
CA GLY A 21 -21.54 23.74 -32.31
C GLY A 21 -21.91 23.29 -30.91
N ALA A 22 -22.90 23.94 -30.30
CA ALA A 22 -23.53 23.49 -29.04
C ALA A 22 -24.37 22.23 -29.31
N PRO A 23 -24.37 21.26 -28.42
CA PRO A 23 -24.98 19.95 -28.68
C PRO A 23 -26.52 20.04 -28.69
N GLN A 24 -27.11 19.65 -29.77
CA GLN A 24 -28.52 19.23 -29.81
C GLN A 24 -28.67 17.89 -29.08
N LYS A 25 -29.82 17.62 -28.51
CA LYS A 25 -30.37 16.55 -27.66
C LYS A 25 -29.53 15.29 -27.30
N ASP A 26 -28.40 15.02 -27.99
CA ASP A 26 -27.44 13.97 -27.64
C ASP A 26 -26.01 14.51 -27.80
N PRO A 27 -25.37 15.04 -26.74
CA PRO A 27 -24.09 15.73 -26.85
C PRO A 27 -23.04 14.73 -27.37
N SER A 28 -22.33 15.09 -28.46
CA SER A 28 -21.23 14.26 -28.95
C SER A 28 -20.29 13.89 -27.79
N ALA A 29 -19.70 12.71 -27.84
CA ALA A 29 -18.77 12.23 -26.82
C ALA A 29 -17.68 13.28 -26.49
N VAL A 30 -17.28 14.06 -27.50
CA VAL A 30 -16.31 15.17 -27.36
C VAL A 30 -16.89 16.32 -26.53
N ALA A 31 -18.12 16.78 -26.81
CA ALA A 31 -18.75 17.87 -26.05
C ALA A 31 -18.97 17.48 -24.58
N ARG A 32 -19.35 16.22 -24.34
CA ARG A 32 -19.47 15.67 -22.98
C ARG A 32 -18.13 15.59 -22.27
N LEU A 33 -17.05 15.19 -22.98
CA LEU A 33 -15.70 15.14 -22.42
C LEU A 33 -15.14 16.54 -22.10
N ILE A 34 -15.43 17.55 -22.93
CA ILE A 34 -15.06 18.94 -22.70
C ILE A 34 -15.68 19.43 -21.40
N ARG A 35 -17.00 19.25 -21.21
CA ARG A 35 -17.68 19.66 -19.99
C ARG A 35 -17.11 18.95 -18.78
N ALA A 36 -16.94 17.63 -18.87
CA ALA A 36 -16.36 16.83 -17.81
C ALA A 36 -14.93 17.27 -17.44
N THR A 37 -14.14 17.69 -18.41
CA THR A 37 -12.80 18.23 -18.20
C THR A 37 -12.84 19.55 -17.46
N ALA A 38 -13.73 20.47 -17.86
CA ALA A 38 -13.89 21.76 -17.18
C ALA A 38 -14.32 21.59 -15.72
N ASP A 39 -15.34 20.78 -15.48
CA ASP A 39 -15.84 20.49 -14.14
C ASP A 39 -14.75 19.85 -13.25
N TYR A 40 -13.96 18.95 -13.82
CA TYR A 40 -12.84 18.32 -13.13
C TYR A 40 -11.73 19.33 -12.75
N LEU A 41 -11.35 20.21 -13.67
CA LEU A 41 -10.33 21.24 -13.40
C LEU A 41 -10.83 22.25 -12.36
N GLN A 42 -12.11 22.61 -12.39
CA GLN A 42 -12.72 23.46 -11.38
C GLN A 42 -12.76 22.76 -10.00
N TRP A 43 -13.10 21.49 -9.96
CA TRP A 43 -13.01 20.66 -8.76
C TRP A 43 -11.59 20.58 -8.23
N MET A 44 -10.57 20.37 -9.08
CA MET A 44 -9.17 20.38 -8.66
C MET A 44 -8.78 21.70 -7.97
N LYS A 45 -9.31 22.82 -8.44
CA LYS A 45 -9.10 24.13 -7.81
C LYS A 45 -9.79 24.22 -6.45
N SER A 46 -11.04 23.77 -6.34
CA SER A 46 -11.80 23.83 -5.09
C SER A 46 -11.20 22.96 -3.96
N VAL A 47 -10.47 21.90 -4.31
CA VAL A 47 -9.76 21.04 -3.35
C VAL A 47 -8.27 21.34 -3.24
N ASN A 48 -7.85 22.53 -3.72
CA ASN A 48 -6.50 23.08 -3.56
C ASN A 48 -5.37 22.23 -4.17
N TYR A 49 -5.57 21.63 -5.35
CA TYR A 49 -4.44 21.11 -6.11
C TYR A 49 -3.43 22.22 -6.45
N SER A 50 -2.12 21.89 -6.42
CA SER A 50 -1.09 22.86 -6.81
C SER A 50 -1.30 23.34 -8.25
N LEU A 51 -0.97 24.60 -8.52
CA LEU A 51 -1.07 25.17 -9.87
C LEU A 51 -0.29 24.34 -10.90
N ALA A 52 0.90 23.87 -10.55
CA ALA A 52 1.70 23.00 -11.42
C ALA A 52 0.96 21.71 -11.80
N THR A 53 0.27 21.08 -10.84
CA THR A 53 -0.54 19.86 -11.09
C THR A 53 -1.76 20.19 -11.95
N GLN A 54 -2.44 21.31 -11.71
CA GLN A 54 -3.57 21.76 -12.52
C GLN A 54 -3.15 21.99 -13.97
N HIS A 55 -2.02 22.68 -14.20
CA HIS A 55 -1.47 22.91 -15.53
C HIS A 55 -1.07 21.61 -16.24
N LEU A 56 -0.44 20.68 -15.53
CA LEU A 56 -0.08 19.38 -16.08
C LEU A 56 -1.32 18.58 -16.52
N HIS A 57 -2.34 18.51 -15.63
CA HIS A 57 -3.58 17.80 -15.94
C HIS A 57 -4.32 18.44 -17.11
N ARG A 58 -4.40 19.79 -17.14
CA ARG A 58 -4.98 20.52 -18.26
C ARG A 58 -4.33 20.12 -19.58
N ARG A 59 -2.99 20.23 -19.68
CA ARG A 59 -2.25 19.88 -20.90
C ARG A 59 -2.46 18.44 -21.34
N GLN A 60 -2.46 17.48 -20.39
CA GLN A 60 -2.71 16.08 -20.71
C GLN A 60 -4.14 15.82 -21.21
N LEU A 61 -5.13 16.53 -20.66
CA LEU A 61 -6.53 16.38 -21.05
C LEU A 61 -6.82 17.08 -22.39
N GLU A 62 -6.16 18.17 -22.73
CA GLU A 62 -6.19 18.80 -24.06
C GLU A 62 -5.71 17.81 -25.13
N LEU A 63 -4.56 17.17 -24.92
CA LEU A 63 -4.04 16.13 -25.83
C LEU A 63 -4.98 14.92 -25.94
N PHE A 64 -5.65 14.56 -24.84
CA PHE A 64 -6.62 13.47 -24.86
C PHE A 64 -7.90 13.85 -25.62
N LEU A 65 -8.36 15.09 -25.51
CA LEU A 65 -9.47 15.62 -26.29
C LEU A 65 -9.19 15.54 -27.80
N ASP A 66 -8.01 15.98 -28.23
CA ASP A 66 -7.59 15.89 -29.65
C ASP A 66 -7.53 14.45 -30.13
N PHE A 67 -7.01 13.54 -29.32
CA PHE A 67 -7.02 12.10 -29.63
C PHE A 67 -8.43 11.55 -29.80
N VAL A 68 -9.37 11.91 -28.91
CA VAL A 68 -10.77 11.45 -28.98
C VAL A 68 -11.47 12.00 -30.19
N LYS A 69 -11.28 13.31 -30.49
CA LYS A 69 -11.83 14.00 -31.67
C LYS A 69 -11.40 13.32 -32.96
N ASN A 70 -10.10 13.10 -33.13
CA ASN A 70 -9.54 12.54 -34.35
C ASN A 70 -10.00 11.09 -34.62
N ARG A 71 -10.42 10.36 -33.59
CA ARG A 71 -10.85 8.95 -33.66
C ARG A 71 -12.35 8.73 -33.53
N ARG A 72 -13.13 9.79 -33.31
CA ARG A 72 -14.59 9.76 -33.18
C ARG A 72 -15.06 8.68 -32.17
N LEU A 73 -14.37 8.55 -31.01
CA LEU A 73 -14.67 7.51 -30.04
C LEU A 73 -15.98 7.82 -29.29
N PRO A 74 -16.87 6.82 -29.10
CA PRO A 74 -18.09 6.99 -28.34
C PRO A 74 -17.78 7.09 -26.82
N TRP A 75 -18.66 7.75 -26.07
CA TRP A 75 -18.46 8.02 -24.63
C TRP A 75 -18.12 6.76 -23.82
N GLN A 76 -18.81 5.64 -24.05
CA GLN A 76 -18.61 4.40 -23.32
C GLN A 76 -17.20 3.79 -23.49
N GLN A 77 -16.51 4.13 -24.59
CA GLN A 77 -15.17 3.61 -24.88
C GLN A 77 -14.05 4.52 -24.40
N LEU A 78 -14.33 5.79 -24.02
CA LEU A 78 -13.30 6.76 -23.64
C LEU A 78 -12.50 6.30 -22.42
N PHE A 79 -13.16 5.78 -21.41
CA PHE A 79 -12.55 5.39 -20.14
C PHE A 79 -12.37 3.86 -20.06
N THR A 80 -11.80 3.28 -21.10
CA THR A 80 -11.39 1.87 -21.11
C THR A 80 -9.87 1.73 -21.06
N VAL A 81 -9.38 0.62 -20.53
CA VAL A 81 -7.94 0.32 -20.49
C VAL A 81 -7.35 0.32 -21.90
N LYS A 82 -8.07 -0.26 -22.87
CA LYS A 82 -7.64 -0.32 -24.28
C LYS A 82 -7.43 1.08 -24.86
N THR A 83 -8.36 2.00 -24.64
CA THR A 83 -8.26 3.39 -25.11
C THR A 83 -7.11 4.13 -24.44
N ARG A 84 -6.95 3.97 -23.13
CA ARG A 84 -5.84 4.57 -22.38
C ARG A 84 -4.47 4.08 -22.85
N GLU A 85 -4.29 2.78 -23.03
CA GLU A 85 -3.00 2.22 -23.51
C GLU A 85 -2.71 2.65 -24.95
N HIS A 86 -3.72 2.70 -25.79
CA HIS A 86 -3.59 3.18 -27.15
C HIS A 86 -3.19 4.67 -27.20
N TYR A 87 -3.85 5.51 -26.39
CA TYR A 87 -3.49 6.91 -26.24
C TYR A 87 -2.07 7.08 -25.74
N LYS A 88 -1.67 6.33 -24.69
CA LYS A 88 -0.33 6.34 -24.14
C LYS A 88 0.73 6.02 -25.20
N LYS A 89 0.47 5.01 -26.03
CA LYS A 89 1.39 4.59 -27.09
C LYS A 89 1.58 5.68 -28.16
N ILE A 90 0.49 6.41 -28.52
CA ILE A 90 0.54 7.45 -29.55
C ILE A 90 1.10 8.75 -29.01
N SER A 91 0.69 9.17 -27.81
CA SER A 91 1.09 10.45 -27.25
C SER A 91 2.54 10.46 -26.73
N GLY A 92 3.18 9.30 -26.58
CA GLY A 92 4.51 9.19 -26.00
C GLY A 92 4.61 9.64 -24.54
N LEU A 93 3.48 9.90 -23.88
CA LEU A 93 3.44 10.42 -22.52
C LEU A 93 3.90 9.34 -21.51
N ALA A 94 4.77 9.75 -20.60
CA ALA A 94 5.23 8.88 -19.51
C ALA A 94 4.10 8.48 -18.56
N THR A 95 3.07 9.32 -18.43
CA THR A 95 1.98 9.12 -17.47
C THR A 95 0.61 9.51 -18.05
N THR A 96 -0.41 8.80 -17.60
CA THR A 96 -1.84 9.06 -17.90
C THR A 96 -2.58 9.53 -16.64
N ALA A 97 -1.89 10.21 -15.73
CA ALA A 97 -2.42 10.60 -14.42
C ALA A 97 -3.70 11.45 -14.51
N ALA A 98 -3.75 12.38 -15.46
CA ALA A 98 -4.90 13.25 -15.66
C ALA A 98 -6.15 12.46 -16.09
N ILE A 99 -6.02 11.53 -17.03
CA ILE A 99 -7.14 10.70 -17.50
C ILE A 99 -7.64 9.77 -16.38
N ASN A 100 -6.72 9.19 -15.61
CA ASN A 100 -7.08 8.38 -14.47
C ASN A 100 -7.77 9.22 -13.36
N GLY A 101 -7.33 10.47 -13.16
CA GLY A 101 -7.93 11.42 -12.23
C GLY A 101 -9.32 11.82 -12.65
N LEU A 102 -9.51 12.21 -13.92
CA LEU A 102 -10.81 12.52 -14.51
C LEU A 102 -11.77 11.32 -14.42
N SER A 103 -11.29 10.12 -14.73
CA SER A 103 -12.10 8.90 -14.64
C SER A 103 -12.66 8.67 -13.24
N ARG A 104 -11.85 8.85 -12.18
CA ARG A 104 -12.31 8.74 -10.78
C ARG A 104 -13.34 9.80 -10.43
N TYR A 105 -13.07 11.04 -10.81
CA TYR A 105 -14.02 12.15 -10.62
C TYR A 105 -15.38 11.86 -11.26
N LEU A 106 -15.37 11.28 -12.47
CA LEU A 106 -16.61 10.93 -13.17
C LEU A 106 -17.39 9.80 -12.51
N VAL A 107 -16.70 8.86 -11.85
CA VAL A 107 -17.37 7.83 -11.03
C VAL A 107 -18.02 8.45 -9.80
N GLU A 108 -17.32 9.34 -9.10
CA GLU A 108 -17.87 10.07 -7.94
C GLU A 108 -19.10 10.91 -8.32
N LYS A 109 -19.15 11.41 -9.56
CA LYS A 109 -20.31 12.13 -10.11
C LYS A 109 -21.37 11.22 -10.75
N GLY A 110 -21.21 9.90 -10.69
CA GLY A 110 -22.16 8.94 -11.27
C GLY A 110 -22.22 8.93 -12.80
N GLN A 111 -21.27 9.55 -13.49
CA GLN A 111 -21.25 9.68 -14.96
C GLN A 111 -20.68 8.45 -15.68
N ILE A 112 -19.85 7.66 -15.00
CA ILE A 112 -19.35 6.36 -15.44
C ILE A 112 -19.43 5.35 -14.29
N LYS A 113 -19.55 4.07 -14.61
CA LYS A 113 -19.77 3.01 -13.60
C LYS A 113 -18.48 2.62 -12.86
N THR A 114 -17.35 2.57 -13.55
CA THR A 114 -16.08 2.08 -13.00
C THR A 114 -14.93 2.99 -13.42
N PRO A 115 -14.00 3.31 -12.50
CA PRO A 115 -12.85 4.13 -12.82
C PRO A 115 -11.82 3.33 -13.62
N LEU A 116 -10.98 4.03 -14.37
CA LEU A 116 -9.79 3.42 -14.96
C LEU A 116 -8.86 2.89 -13.86
N PRO A 117 -8.40 1.64 -13.95
CA PRO A 117 -7.48 1.08 -12.97
C PRO A 117 -6.16 1.86 -13.01
N GLN A 118 -5.63 2.18 -11.83
CA GLN A 118 -4.36 2.91 -11.68
C GLN A 118 -3.14 2.09 -12.11
N HIS A 119 -3.25 0.78 -11.97
CA HIS A 119 -2.21 -0.17 -12.37
C HIS A 119 -2.65 -0.95 -13.60
N PRO A 120 -1.73 -1.50 -14.38
CA PRO A 120 -2.10 -2.48 -15.41
C PRO A 120 -3.07 -3.48 -14.79
N GLN A 121 -4.19 -3.72 -15.47
CA GLN A 121 -5.11 -4.79 -15.01
C GLN A 121 -4.25 -6.03 -14.85
N GLN A 122 -4.21 -6.56 -13.63
CA GLN A 122 -3.68 -7.90 -13.44
C GLN A 122 -4.47 -8.79 -14.39
N ARG A 123 -3.75 -9.53 -15.23
CA ARG A 123 -4.35 -10.43 -16.23
C ARG A 123 -5.43 -11.24 -15.52
N ARG A 124 -6.66 -11.18 -15.98
CA ARG A 124 -7.73 -12.02 -15.43
C ARG A 124 -7.33 -13.46 -15.68
N LEU A 125 -7.17 -14.19 -14.63
CA LEU A 125 -7.06 -15.62 -14.68
C LEU A 125 -8.42 -16.17 -15.14
N THR A 126 -8.42 -17.28 -15.82
CA THR A 126 -9.64 -17.91 -16.34
C THR A 126 -9.83 -19.29 -15.72
N GLY A 127 -11.06 -19.73 -15.66
CA GLY A 127 -11.41 -21.07 -15.17
C GLY A 127 -10.93 -21.30 -13.73
N THR A 128 -10.45 -22.49 -13.45
CA THR A 128 -10.08 -22.99 -12.12
C THR A 128 -9.11 -22.08 -11.33
N PHE A 129 -8.30 -21.29 -12.01
CA PHE A 129 -7.40 -20.34 -11.34
C PHE A 129 -8.16 -19.17 -10.70
N GLU A 130 -9.17 -18.63 -11.39
CA GLU A 130 -10.01 -17.55 -10.84
C GLU A 130 -10.96 -18.10 -9.77
N ASP A 131 -11.49 -19.33 -9.98
CA ASP A 131 -12.34 -20.02 -8.99
C ASP A 131 -11.60 -20.21 -7.66
N TYR A 132 -10.31 -20.54 -7.69
CA TYR A 132 -9.48 -20.62 -6.47
C TYR A 132 -9.31 -19.25 -5.78
N LEU A 133 -9.12 -18.17 -6.54
CA LEU A 133 -9.03 -16.84 -5.95
C LEU A 133 -10.33 -16.45 -5.25
N GLN A 134 -11.47 -16.76 -5.88
CA GLN A 134 -12.79 -16.53 -5.30
C GLN A 134 -12.99 -17.38 -4.03
N PHE A 135 -12.66 -18.68 -4.09
CA PHE A 135 -12.68 -19.58 -2.94
C PHE A 135 -11.86 -19.06 -1.77
N ARG A 136 -10.65 -18.50 -2.04
CA ARG A 136 -9.79 -17.91 -1.01
C ARG A 136 -10.36 -16.60 -0.44
N GLN A 137 -11.07 -15.84 -1.25
CA GLN A 137 -11.72 -14.60 -0.84
C GLN A 137 -12.94 -14.88 0.05
N ASP A 138 -13.79 -15.81 -0.34
CA ASP A 138 -15.06 -16.09 0.33
C ASP A 138 -14.89 -16.91 1.62
N GLY A 139 -14.05 -17.95 1.56
CA GLY A 139 -13.94 -18.94 2.65
C GLY A 139 -12.95 -18.59 3.76
N HIS A 140 -11.94 -17.73 3.52
CA HIS A 140 -10.78 -17.63 4.41
C HIS A 140 -10.43 -16.22 4.86
N GLN A 141 -11.29 -15.21 4.66
CA GLN A 141 -10.97 -13.80 5.00
C GLN A 141 -9.53 -13.41 4.58
N THR A 142 -9.11 -13.85 3.38
CA THR A 142 -7.76 -13.64 2.89
C THR A 142 -7.55 -12.15 2.64
N ASP A 143 -6.51 -11.58 3.25
CA ASP A 143 -6.15 -10.17 3.08
C ASP A 143 -5.86 -9.85 1.60
N THR A 144 -6.24 -8.64 1.18
CA THR A 144 -6.02 -8.13 -0.19
C THR A 144 -4.57 -8.29 -0.65
N HIS A 145 -3.59 -8.07 0.24
CA HIS A 145 -2.17 -8.27 -0.08
C HIS A 145 -1.82 -9.73 -0.36
N GLN A 146 -2.43 -10.66 0.37
CA GLN A 146 -2.25 -12.10 0.11
C GLN A 146 -2.88 -12.50 -1.22
N LEU A 147 -4.08 -11.99 -1.53
CA LEU A 147 -4.73 -12.24 -2.83
C LEU A 147 -3.88 -11.74 -4.01
N VAL A 148 -3.22 -10.58 -3.88
CA VAL A 148 -2.28 -10.08 -4.88
C VAL A 148 -1.08 -11.03 -5.05
N ALA A 149 -0.53 -11.56 -3.97
CA ALA A 149 0.57 -12.51 -4.03
C ALA A 149 0.13 -13.86 -4.66
N ILE A 150 -1.05 -14.37 -4.28
CA ILE A 150 -1.64 -15.58 -4.86
C ILE A 150 -1.85 -15.39 -6.37
N ARG A 151 -2.49 -14.29 -6.78
CA ARG A 151 -2.71 -13.98 -8.19
C ARG A 151 -1.41 -13.92 -8.98
N ARG A 152 -0.36 -13.31 -8.42
CA ARG A 152 0.97 -13.26 -9.05
C ARG A 152 1.53 -14.64 -9.36
N VAL A 153 1.52 -15.54 -8.37
CA VAL A 153 2.06 -16.90 -8.52
C VAL A 153 1.22 -17.70 -9.51
N LEU A 154 -0.11 -17.63 -9.39
CA LEU A 154 -1.01 -18.35 -10.27
C LEU A 154 -0.97 -17.85 -11.71
N SER A 155 -0.81 -16.53 -11.94
CA SER A 155 -0.63 -16.00 -13.29
C SER A 155 0.65 -16.51 -13.94
N ALA A 156 1.76 -16.54 -13.18
CA ALA A 156 3.02 -17.08 -13.67
C ALA A 156 2.94 -18.59 -13.94
N LEU A 157 2.25 -19.35 -13.10
CA LEU A 157 2.02 -20.78 -13.32
C LEU A 157 1.14 -21.00 -14.57
N CYS A 158 0.07 -20.27 -14.72
CA CYS A 158 -0.81 -20.37 -15.89
C CYS A 158 -0.05 -20.07 -17.20
N ASP A 159 0.78 -19.03 -17.21
CA ASP A 159 1.60 -18.70 -18.37
C ASP A 159 2.62 -19.83 -18.67
N TYR A 160 3.29 -20.36 -17.64
CA TYR A 160 4.22 -21.48 -17.79
C TYR A 160 3.56 -22.75 -18.34
N LEU A 161 2.38 -23.11 -17.82
CA LEU A 161 1.64 -24.29 -18.29
C LEU A 161 1.19 -24.15 -19.75
N ASN A 162 0.76 -22.94 -20.14
CA ASN A 162 0.42 -22.63 -21.52
C ASN A 162 1.64 -22.69 -22.46
N GLU A 163 2.81 -22.19 -22.02
CA GLU A 163 4.06 -22.27 -22.78
C GLU A 163 4.52 -23.72 -23.01
N GLN A 164 4.25 -24.61 -22.05
CA GLN A 164 4.65 -26.02 -22.12
C GLN A 164 3.54 -26.95 -22.64
N ASP A 165 2.39 -26.43 -23.02
CA ASP A 165 1.18 -27.18 -23.43
C ASP A 165 0.76 -28.24 -22.39
N ILE A 166 0.89 -27.89 -21.09
CA ILE A 166 0.53 -28.77 -19.98
C ILE A 166 -0.86 -28.39 -19.46
N THR A 167 -1.78 -29.35 -19.43
CA THR A 167 -3.10 -29.18 -18.80
C THR A 167 -3.05 -29.55 -17.32
N LEU A 168 -3.92 -28.93 -16.49
CA LEU A 168 -3.98 -29.18 -15.05
C LEU A 168 -4.18 -30.68 -14.71
N HIS A 169 -4.90 -31.43 -15.53
CA HIS A 169 -5.11 -32.89 -15.34
C HIS A 169 -3.84 -33.73 -15.55
N ARG A 170 -2.89 -33.22 -16.32
CA ARG A 170 -1.60 -33.87 -16.64
C ARG A 170 -0.44 -33.34 -15.82
N LEU A 171 -0.70 -32.40 -14.90
CA LEU A 171 0.32 -31.76 -14.08
C LEU A 171 1.07 -32.78 -13.23
N ARG A 172 2.40 -32.75 -13.28
CA ARG A 172 3.30 -33.61 -12.50
C ARG A 172 4.15 -32.78 -11.57
N ILE A 173 4.79 -33.45 -10.62
CA ILE A 173 5.67 -32.75 -9.66
C ILE A 173 6.90 -32.17 -10.35
N GLU A 174 7.41 -32.85 -11.39
CA GLU A 174 8.58 -32.39 -12.15
C GLU A 174 8.30 -31.05 -12.86
N ASP A 175 7.06 -30.87 -13.37
CA ASP A 175 6.63 -29.62 -14.00
C ASP A 175 6.59 -28.46 -13.01
N LEU A 176 6.14 -28.74 -11.78
CA LEU A 176 6.11 -27.77 -10.69
C LEU A 176 7.51 -27.40 -10.20
N ASP A 177 8.40 -28.38 -10.10
CA ASP A 177 9.79 -28.14 -9.70
C ASP A 177 10.53 -27.32 -10.76
N ALA A 178 10.33 -27.62 -12.06
CA ALA A 178 10.89 -26.82 -13.16
C ALA A 178 10.33 -25.38 -13.15
N PHE A 179 9.00 -25.23 -12.95
CA PHE A 179 8.38 -23.93 -12.80
C PHE A 179 9.00 -23.13 -11.64
N ILE A 180 9.08 -23.74 -10.44
CA ILE A 180 9.62 -23.08 -9.25
C ILE A 180 11.11 -22.73 -9.44
N ALA A 181 11.90 -23.60 -10.04
CA ALA A 181 13.31 -23.34 -10.32
C ALA A 181 13.49 -22.07 -11.18
N LYS A 182 12.67 -21.93 -12.25
CA LYS A 182 12.68 -20.75 -13.11
C LYS A 182 12.09 -19.52 -12.43
N PHE A 183 10.91 -19.65 -11.82
CA PHE A 183 10.16 -18.52 -11.26
C PHE A 183 10.82 -17.92 -10.02
N CYS A 184 11.45 -18.74 -9.19
CA CYS A 184 12.04 -18.32 -7.92
C CYS A 184 13.46 -17.74 -8.04
N GLN A 185 14.10 -17.81 -9.20
CA GLN A 185 15.48 -17.31 -9.41
C GLN A 185 15.73 -15.89 -8.87
N PRO A 186 14.87 -14.89 -9.16
CA PRO A 186 15.12 -13.50 -8.73
C PRO A 186 14.70 -13.22 -7.27
N PHE A 187 14.16 -14.22 -6.55
CA PHE A 187 13.58 -13.99 -5.23
C PHE A 187 14.43 -14.56 -4.10
N SER A 188 14.29 -13.92 -2.91
CA SER A 188 14.92 -14.45 -1.70
C SER A 188 14.35 -15.81 -1.31
N PRO A 189 15.11 -16.65 -0.59
CA PRO A 189 14.63 -17.96 -0.11
C PRO A 189 13.34 -17.87 0.73
N GLY A 190 13.19 -16.80 1.53
CA GLY A 190 11.96 -16.55 2.30
C GLY A 190 10.74 -16.29 1.40
N THR A 191 10.92 -15.52 0.32
CA THR A 191 9.87 -15.26 -0.68
C THR A 191 9.51 -16.55 -1.43
N CYS A 192 10.49 -17.33 -1.82
CA CYS A 192 10.27 -18.63 -2.48
C CYS A 192 9.48 -19.60 -1.60
N ARG A 193 9.73 -19.59 -0.28
CA ARG A 193 8.95 -20.38 0.68
C ARG A 193 7.47 -19.96 0.68
N ILE A 194 7.19 -18.66 0.67
CA ILE A 194 5.81 -18.14 0.60
C ILE A 194 5.15 -18.61 -0.70
N TYR A 195 5.84 -18.52 -1.83
CA TYR A 195 5.31 -18.94 -3.12
C TYR A 195 5.03 -20.45 -3.18
N ARG A 196 5.89 -21.29 -2.60
CA ARG A 196 5.60 -22.72 -2.45
C ARG A 196 4.37 -22.98 -1.58
N THR A 197 4.20 -22.21 -0.50
CA THR A 197 3.00 -22.33 0.35
C THR A 197 1.73 -21.97 -0.42
N ILE A 198 1.76 -20.95 -1.27
CA ILE A 198 0.66 -20.57 -2.14
C ILE A 198 0.34 -21.69 -3.13
N LEU A 199 1.36 -22.25 -3.78
CA LEU A 199 1.18 -23.36 -4.71
C LEU A 199 0.61 -24.61 -4.04
N ARG A 200 1.11 -24.98 -2.86
CA ARG A 200 0.53 -26.09 -2.08
C ARG A 200 -0.96 -25.88 -1.83
N GLY A 201 -1.37 -24.69 -1.40
CA GLY A 201 -2.77 -24.36 -1.20
C GLY A 201 -3.61 -24.53 -2.48
N PHE A 202 -3.08 -24.13 -3.63
CA PHE A 202 -3.75 -24.34 -4.92
C PHE A 202 -3.81 -25.80 -5.32
N LEU A 203 -2.73 -26.59 -5.15
CA LEU A 203 -2.71 -28.03 -5.43
C LEU A 203 -3.69 -28.82 -4.55
N THR A 204 -3.75 -28.47 -3.27
CA THR A 204 -4.75 -29.05 -2.34
C THR A 204 -6.17 -28.76 -2.82
N TYR A 205 -6.45 -27.54 -3.27
CA TYR A 205 -7.74 -27.16 -3.84
C TYR A 205 -8.08 -27.97 -5.10
N LEU A 206 -7.11 -28.12 -6.03
CA LEU A 206 -7.29 -28.89 -7.25
C LEU A 206 -7.58 -30.37 -6.96
N HIS A 207 -6.96 -30.94 -5.92
CA HIS A 207 -7.16 -32.33 -5.53
C HIS A 207 -8.46 -32.53 -4.74
N GLN A 208 -8.65 -31.76 -3.67
CA GLN A 208 -9.72 -32.01 -2.70
C GLN A 208 -11.06 -31.38 -3.08
N GLN A 209 -11.05 -30.20 -3.70
CA GLN A 209 -12.29 -29.47 -4.01
C GLN A 209 -12.74 -29.69 -5.46
N CYS A 210 -11.80 -29.73 -6.41
CA CYS A 210 -12.13 -29.84 -7.83
C CYS A 210 -12.03 -31.27 -8.37
N GLY A 211 -11.31 -32.19 -7.71
CA GLY A 211 -11.06 -33.55 -8.22
C GLY A 211 -10.24 -33.60 -9.53
N ILE A 212 -9.60 -32.45 -9.90
CA ILE A 212 -8.82 -32.34 -11.15
C ILE A 212 -7.54 -33.17 -11.06
N LEU A 213 -6.88 -33.17 -9.90
CA LEU A 213 -5.69 -33.96 -9.65
C LEU A 213 -6.07 -35.29 -9.00
N LYS A 214 -5.68 -36.38 -9.63
CA LYS A 214 -5.90 -37.76 -9.08
C LYS A 214 -5.05 -38.03 -7.83
N LYS A 215 -3.88 -37.39 -7.72
CA LYS A 215 -2.94 -37.53 -6.59
C LYS A 215 -2.73 -36.17 -5.94
N ASP A 216 -2.57 -36.17 -4.61
CA ASP A 216 -2.19 -34.94 -3.89
C ASP A 216 -0.70 -34.65 -4.12
N LEU A 217 -0.43 -33.62 -4.93
CA LEU A 217 0.93 -33.16 -5.22
C LEU A 217 1.45 -32.14 -4.17
N ALA A 218 0.59 -31.60 -3.33
CA ALA A 218 0.97 -30.55 -2.38
C ALA A 218 2.05 -30.99 -1.37
N PRO A 219 2.01 -32.22 -0.78
CA PRO A 219 3.07 -32.68 0.12
C PRO A 219 4.41 -32.90 -0.58
N LEU A 220 4.38 -33.24 -1.88
CA LEU A 220 5.59 -33.51 -2.66
C LEU A 220 6.37 -32.25 -3.01
N LEU A 221 5.73 -31.08 -2.97
CA LEU A 221 6.35 -29.80 -3.26
C LEU A 221 7.25 -29.36 -2.08
N ILE A 222 8.37 -30.02 -1.91
CA ILE A 222 9.31 -29.80 -0.81
C ILE A 222 10.27 -28.67 -1.20
N GLY A 223 10.52 -27.75 -0.27
CA GLY A 223 11.55 -26.73 -0.43
C GLY A 223 12.84 -27.16 0.27
N ALA A 224 13.96 -26.55 -0.13
CA ALA A 224 15.20 -26.75 0.59
C ALA A 224 15.00 -26.48 2.09
N VAL A 225 15.46 -27.39 2.93
CA VAL A 225 15.44 -27.24 4.38
C VAL A 225 16.30 -26.03 4.72
N GLN A 226 15.67 -24.97 5.18
CA GLN A 226 16.40 -23.83 5.69
C GLN A 226 16.63 -24.04 7.17
N PHE A 227 17.85 -24.39 7.53
CA PHE A 227 18.32 -24.26 8.90
C PHE A 227 18.44 -22.76 9.22
N ALA A 228 17.32 -22.13 9.42
CA ALA A 228 17.28 -20.73 9.83
C ALA A 228 17.75 -20.68 11.29
N LYS A 229 19.06 -20.50 11.51
CA LYS A 229 19.49 -19.88 12.77
C LYS A 229 18.71 -18.58 12.87
N ALA A 230 17.82 -18.50 13.86
CA ALA A 230 17.03 -17.30 14.10
C ALA A 230 18.02 -16.14 14.30
N LYS A 231 18.14 -15.29 13.28
CA LYS A 231 19.00 -14.11 13.44
C LYS A 231 18.33 -13.21 14.48
N PRO A 232 19.07 -12.76 15.48
CA PRO A 232 18.53 -11.83 16.46
C PRO A 232 17.95 -10.60 15.74
N PRO A 233 16.84 -10.05 16.21
CA PRO A 233 16.25 -8.87 15.59
C PRO A 233 17.25 -7.72 15.68
N LYS A 234 17.43 -7.01 14.59
CA LYS A 234 18.24 -5.80 14.56
C LYS A 234 17.45 -4.65 15.16
N PHE A 235 18.08 -3.89 16.02
CA PHE A 235 17.49 -2.72 16.69
C PHE A 235 18.52 -1.57 16.73
N LEU A 236 18.07 -0.36 16.97
CA LEU A 236 18.95 0.81 17.12
C LEU A 236 19.51 0.85 18.54
N ARG A 237 20.80 1.08 18.64
CA ARG A 237 21.50 1.31 19.91
C ARG A 237 21.14 2.71 20.44
N PRO A 238 21.30 2.99 21.75
CA PRO A 238 20.94 4.29 22.32
C PRO A 238 21.55 5.49 21.59
N HIS A 239 22.83 5.41 21.18
CA HIS A 239 23.49 6.48 20.42
C HIS A 239 22.89 6.66 19.00
N GLU A 240 22.49 5.58 18.33
CA GLU A 240 21.83 5.64 17.01
C GLU A 240 20.43 6.25 17.12
N VAL A 241 19.70 5.94 18.20
CA VAL A 241 18.42 6.60 18.50
C VAL A 241 18.63 8.09 18.71
N LYS A 242 19.63 8.49 19.48
CA LYS A 242 19.98 9.91 19.71
C LYS A 242 20.29 10.60 18.39
N LEU A 243 21.17 10.04 17.56
CA LEU A 243 21.49 10.56 16.23
C LEU A 243 20.24 10.73 15.35
N LEU A 244 19.34 9.73 15.35
CA LEU A 244 18.09 9.81 14.61
C LEU A 244 17.28 11.04 15.03
N PHE A 245 16.99 11.17 16.34
CA PHE A 245 16.16 12.26 16.85
C PHE A 245 16.81 13.64 16.67
N GLU A 246 18.11 13.77 16.81
CA GLU A 246 18.87 15.01 16.55
C GLU A 246 18.86 15.41 15.06
N SER A 247 18.78 14.44 14.15
CA SER A 247 18.72 14.68 12.71
C SER A 247 17.33 15.08 12.20
N LEU A 248 16.28 14.88 13.03
CA LEU A 248 14.91 15.19 12.64
C LEU A 248 14.67 16.71 12.66
N SER A 249 14.36 17.26 11.50
CA SER A 249 13.89 18.64 11.38
C SER A 249 12.41 18.76 11.74
N VAL A 250 12.02 19.92 12.21
CA VAL A 250 10.62 20.32 12.48
C VAL A 250 10.26 21.61 11.76
N SER A 251 11.02 21.97 10.73
CA SER A 251 10.96 23.27 10.06
C SER A 251 9.75 23.44 9.13
N CYS A 252 9.19 22.34 8.66
CA CYS A 252 8.05 22.36 7.73
C CYS A 252 7.01 21.28 8.05
N ALA A 253 5.84 21.42 7.45
CA ALA A 253 4.72 20.47 7.64
C ALA A 253 5.12 19.01 7.37
N LYS A 254 5.95 18.77 6.34
CA LYS A 254 6.45 17.43 5.99
C LYS A 254 7.36 16.87 7.09
N ASP A 255 8.19 17.71 7.65
CA ASP A 255 9.12 17.34 8.72
C ASP A 255 8.37 17.02 10.01
N LEU A 256 7.41 17.87 10.42
CA LEU A 256 6.53 17.61 11.57
C LEU A 256 5.78 16.29 11.42
N ARG A 257 5.26 15.99 10.24
CA ARG A 257 4.61 14.69 9.96
C ARG A 257 5.57 13.52 10.14
N THR A 258 6.78 13.62 9.60
CA THR A 258 7.81 12.58 9.71
C THR A 258 8.24 12.42 11.17
N TYR A 259 8.40 13.51 11.89
CA TYR A 259 8.72 13.53 13.32
C TYR A 259 7.69 12.73 14.15
N VAL A 260 6.39 12.99 13.93
CA VAL A 260 5.32 12.22 14.60
C VAL A 260 5.39 10.74 14.24
N MET A 261 5.59 10.39 12.96
CA MET A 261 5.65 8.98 12.55
C MET A 261 6.82 8.24 13.22
N VAL A 262 7.99 8.89 13.34
CA VAL A 262 9.16 8.32 14.04
C VAL A 262 8.87 8.15 15.52
N HIS A 263 8.28 9.16 16.18
CA HIS A 263 7.86 9.07 17.57
C HIS A 263 6.91 7.89 17.80
N LEU A 264 5.83 7.78 17.06
CA LEU A 264 4.86 6.70 17.19
C LEU A 264 5.49 5.30 16.98
N ALA A 265 6.42 5.19 16.01
CA ALA A 265 7.11 3.93 15.75
C ALA A 265 8.10 3.55 16.88
N TYR A 266 8.80 4.53 17.47
CA TYR A 266 9.81 4.29 18.49
C TYR A 266 9.23 4.18 19.91
N THR A 267 8.37 5.12 20.31
CA THR A 267 7.90 5.20 21.71
C THR A 267 6.70 4.32 22.01
N LEU A 268 5.92 3.93 21.00
CA LEU A 268 4.76 3.05 21.12
C LEU A 268 4.93 1.73 20.36
N GLY A 269 6.06 1.57 19.68
CA GLY A 269 6.36 0.37 18.90
C GLY A 269 5.36 0.07 17.79
N LEU A 270 4.66 1.07 17.24
CA LEU A 270 3.61 0.87 16.24
C LEU A 270 4.19 0.48 14.88
N ARG A 271 3.46 -0.39 14.18
CA ARG A 271 3.77 -0.75 12.79
C ARG A 271 3.35 0.38 11.82
N PRO A 272 4.00 0.56 10.66
CA PRO A 272 3.55 1.52 9.66
C PRO A 272 2.07 1.42 9.28
N CYS A 273 1.50 0.22 9.25
CA CYS A 273 0.08 0.01 8.97
C CYS A 273 -0.83 0.41 10.14
N GLU A 274 -0.36 0.35 11.37
CA GLU A 274 -1.08 0.85 12.55
C GLU A 274 -1.02 2.38 12.57
N ILE A 275 0.15 2.98 12.32
CA ILE A 275 0.34 4.45 12.28
C ILE A 275 -0.56 5.11 11.24
N CYS A 276 -0.68 4.56 10.03
CA CYS A 276 -1.50 5.18 8.97
C CYS A 276 -3.01 5.11 9.25
N ARG A 277 -3.45 4.22 10.14
CA ARG A 277 -4.87 4.05 10.51
C ARG A 277 -5.31 4.87 11.71
N ILE A 278 -4.39 5.43 12.49
CA ILE A 278 -4.72 6.27 13.65
C ILE A 278 -5.61 7.41 13.20
N THR A 279 -6.72 7.57 13.87
CA THR A 279 -7.63 8.73 13.74
C THR A 279 -7.49 9.67 14.92
N LEU A 280 -8.03 10.88 14.80
CA LEU A 280 -8.09 11.83 15.90
C LEU A 280 -8.99 11.35 17.05
N ASP A 281 -9.91 10.44 16.76
CA ASP A 281 -10.83 9.86 17.73
C ASP A 281 -10.17 8.80 18.61
N ASP A 282 -9.09 8.20 18.11
CA ASP A 282 -8.30 7.20 18.84
C ASP A 282 -7.41 7.83 19.93
N ILE A 283 -7.24 9.17 19.92
CA ILE A 283 -6.34 9.88 20.83
C ILE A 283 -7.12 10.56 21.94
N ALA A 284 -7.02 10.03 23.14
CA ALA A 284 -7.55 10.65 24.35
C ALA A 284 -6.55 11.67 24.92
N PHE A 285 -6.50 12.88 24.37
CA PHE A 285 -5.52 13.93 24.71
C PHE A 285 -5.44 14.22 26.22
N LYS A 286 -6.59 14.35 26.91
CA LYS A 286 -6.63 14.63 28.37
C LYS A 286 -6.01 13.50 29.20
N LYS A 287 -6.12 12.26 28.76
CA LYS A 287 -5.59 11.07 29.44
C LYS A 287 -4.22 10.67 28.94
N ALA A 288 -3.71 11.33 27.90
CA ALA A 288 -2.49 10.96 27.18
C ALA A 288 -2.50 9.47 26.78
N GLN A 289 -3.58 9.00 26.16
CA GLN A 289 -3.76 7.61 25.77
C GLN A 289 -4.11 7.49 24.27
N LEU A 290 -3.60 6.43 23.64
CA LEU A 290 -3.91 6.04 22.27
C LEU A 290 -4.64 4.69 22.28
N ASN A 291 -5.82 4.64 21.70
CA ASN A 291 -6.55 3.40 21.47
C ASN A 291 -6.22 2.87 20.07
N VAL A 292 -5.72 1.65 19.99
CA VAL A 292 -5.40 0.99 18.72
C VAL A 292 -6.34 -0.20 18.54
N GLU A 293 -7.43 0.01 17.80
CA GLU A 293 -8.48 -1.00 17.62
C GLU A 293 -8.12 -2.02 16.54
N ASP A 294 -7.67 -1.55 15.37
CA ASP A 294 -7.44 -2.39 14.18
C ASP A 294 -6.01 -2.96 14.16
N ARG A 295 -5.72 -3.86 15.09
CA ARG A 295 -4.45 -4.60 15.12
C ARG A 295 -4.55 -5.94 14.40
N LYS A 296 -3.41 -6.47 13.98
CA LYS A 296 -3.32 -7.76 13.29
C LYS A 296 -3.92 -8.94 14.08
N ASN A 297 -4.00 -8.83 15.40
CA ASN A 297 -4.60 -9.83 16.30
C ASN A 297 -6.07 -9.55 16.65
N LYS A 298 -6.66 -8.48 16.13
CA LYS A 298 -8.04 -8.02 16.42
C LYS A 298 -8.33 -7.75 17.90
N GLN A 299 -7.30 -7.56 18.73
CA GLN A 299 -7.46 -7.18 20.13
C GLN A 299 -7.13 -5.69 20.27
N PRO A 300 -8.08 -4.85 20.74
CA PRO A 300 -7.83 -3.46 20.98
C PRO A 300 -6.77 -3.31 22.10
N LEU A 301 -5.97 -2.27 21.99
CA LEU A 301 -4.96 -1.97 23.00
C LEU A 301 -4.95 -0.47 23.26
N THR A 302 -5.01 -0.09 24.54
CA THR A 302 -4.81 1.27 25.00
C THR A 302 -3.36 1.44 25.44
N LEU A 303 -2.64 2.37 24.80
CA LEU A 303 -1.24 2.67 25.09
C LEU A 303 -1.12 4.05 25.73
N PRO A 304 -0.34 4.23 26.80
CA PRO A 304 0.02 5.54 27.33
C PRO A 304 0.92 6.26 26.32
N ILE A 305 0.60 7.51 26.01
CA ILE A 305 1.41 8.34 25.10
C ILE A 305 2.43 9.12 25.94
N PRO A 306 3.73 8.93 25.72
CA PRO A 306 4.74 9.75 26.39
C PRO A 306 4.57 11.25 26.04
N GLU A 307 4.88 12.13 26.99
CA GLU A 307 4.67 13.56 26.86
C GLU A 307 5.30 14.17 25.58
N GLN A 308 6.52 13.77 25.24
CA GLN A 308 7.20 14.24 24.04
C GLN A 308 6.49 13.79 22.76
N THR A 309 5.93 12.58 22.75
CA THR A 309 5.15 12.06 21.62
C THR A 309 3.83 12.83 21.48
N LEU A 310 3.19 13.14 22.61
CA LEU A 310 1.96 13.95 22.60
C LEU A 310 2.25 15.37 22.07
N LYS A 311 3.36 16.00 22.51
CA LYS A 311 3.81 17.29 21.99
C LYS A 311 4.08 17.25 20.49
N ALA A 312 4.71 16.18 20.00
CA ALA A 312 4.94 15.98 18.58
C ALA A 312 3.62 15.88 17.79
N ILE A 313 2.65 15.12 18.30
CA ILE A 313 1.31 15.01 17.69
C ILE A 313 0.63 16.38 17.61
N VAL A 314 0.62 17.14 18.72
CA VAL A 314 0.00 18.47 18.78
C VAL A 314 0.70 19.43 17.83
N ALA A 315 2.04 19.44 17.80
CA ALA A 315 2.80 20.29 16.89
C ALA A 315 2.46 20.05 15.41
N TYR A 316 2.33 18.75 15.04
CA TYR A 316 1.91 18.41 13.69
C TYR A 316 0.45 18.80 13.41
N MET A 317 -0.46 18.59 14.37
CA MET A 317 -1.87 18.96 14.19
C MET A 317 -2.07 20.47 13.97
N VAL A 318 -1.32 21.29 14.71
CA VAL A 318 -1.43 22.75 14.65
C VAL A 318 -0.62 23.34 13.48
N GLY A 319 0.61 22.86 13.30
CA GLY A 319 1.58 23.48 12.38
C GLY A 319 1.77 22.74 11.05
N GLY A 320 1.28 21.52 10.91
CA GLY A 320 1.64 20.70 9.74
C GLY A 320 0.51 19.91 9.11
N ARG A 321 -0.56 19.58 9.82
CA ARG A 321 -1.64 18.77 9.28
C ARG A 321 -2.52 19.57 8.33
N PRO A 322 -2.74 19.12 7.07
CA PRO A 322 -3.64 19.80 6.15
C PRO A 322 -5.06 19.87 6.70
N THR A 323 -5.76 20.98 6.41
CA THR A 323 -7.19 21.10 6.70
C THR A 323 -7.96 20.11 5.84
N SER A 324 -8.63 19.15 6.46
CA SER A 324 -9.38 18.09 5.79
C SER A 324 -10.56 17.64 6.67
N ARG A 325 -11.61 17.15 6.04
CA ARG A 325 -12.73 16.45 6.72
C ARG A 325 -12.32 15.04 7.17
N ASP A 326 -11.26 14.50 6.59
CA ASP A 326 -10.75 13.19 6.96
C ASP A 326 -10.17 13.24 8.39
N ARG A 327 -10.53 12.27 9.22
CA ARG A 327 -10.16 12.26 10.63
C ARG A 327 -8.87 11.48 10.92
N HIS A 328 -8.22 10.87 9.90
CA HIS A 328 -6.92 10.24 10.12
C HIS A 328 -5.89 11.25 10.61
N LEU A 329 -5.06 10.83 11.55
CA LEU A 329 -3.99 11.68 12.09
C LEU A 329 -3.03 12.08 10.97
N ILE A 330 -2.54 11.10 10.20
CA ILE A 330 -1.51 11.29 9.19
C ILE A 330 -2.13 11.41 7.79
N LEU A 331 -2.04 12.60 7.20
CA LEU A 331 -2.62 12.92 5.91
C LEU A 331 -1.57 13.11 4.81
N SER A 332 -2.01 12.94 3.57
CA SER A 332 -1.26 13.32 2.38
C SER A 332 -1.20 14.85 2.27
N PHE A 333 -0.08 15.39 1.76
CA PHE A 333 0.03 16.82 1.38
C PHE A 333 -0.42 17.07 -0.07
N HIS A 334 -0.89 16.05 -0.75
CA HIS A 334 -1.48 16.17 -2.07
C HIS A 334 -3.00 16.07 -1.94
N ALA A 335 -3.69 17.00 -2.57
CA ALA A 335 -5.14 16.98 -2.64
C ALA A 335 -5.65 15.62 -3.19
N PRO A 336 -6.75 15.10 -2.67
CA PRO A 336 -7.72 15.69 -1.76
C PRO A 336 -7.39 15.57 -0.24
N TYR A 337 -6.12 15.47 0.14
CA TYR A 337 -5.62 15.42 1.53
C TYR A 337 -6.18 14.24 2.35
N GLY A 338 -6.35 13.09 1.71
CA GLY A 338 -6.77 11.86 2.36
C GLY A 338 -5.64 11.16 3.15
N PRO A 339 -5.93 10.02 3.79
CA PRO A 339 -4.95 9.27 4.57
C PRO A 339 -3.82 8.74 3.68
N ILE A 340 -2.62 8.61 4.25
CA ILE A 340 -1.50 7.98 3.55
C ILE A 340 -1.51 6.46 3.74
N VAL A 341 -0.94 5.74 2.78
CA VAL A 341 -0.81 4.28 2.86
C VAL A 341 0.41 3.87 3.68
N SER A 342 0.38 2.68 4.27
CA SER A 342 1.44 2.16 5.15
C SER A 342 2.83 2.14 4.48
N GLY A 343 2.90 1.86 3.17
CA GLY A 343 4.15 1.89 2.42
C GLY A 343 4.80 3.29 2.40
N LEU A 344 4.00 4.37 2.39
CA LEU A 344 4.50 5.75 2.48
C LEU A 344 5.02 6.06 3.88
N VAL A 345 4.33 5.63 4.94
CA VAL A 345 4.82 5.77 6.33
C VAL A 345 6.18 5.10 6.46
N GLY A 346 6.29 3.84 6.01
CA GLY A 346 7.56 3.11 6.04
C GLY A 346 8.67 3.83 5.29
N ARG A 347 8.39 4.37 4.10
CA ARG A 347 9.36 5.09 3.29
C ARG A 347 9.84 6.40 3.95
N TYR A 348 8.93 7.21 4.51
CA TYR A 348 9.31 8.46 5.17
C TYR A 348 10.16 8.22 6.42
N ILE A 349 9.82 7.21 7.23
CA ILE A 349 10.65 6.82 8.38
C ILE A 349 12.03 6.35 7.90
N GLN A 350 12.09 5.53 6.86
CA GLN A 350 13.35 5.04 6.29
C GLN A 350 14.21 6.18 5.74
N GLU A 351 13.61 7.14 5.02
CA GLU A 351 14.30 8.34 4.53
C GLU A 351 14.89 9.16 5.68
N ALA A 352 14.16 9.31 6.79
CA ALA A 352 14.67 9.98 7.99
C ALA A 352 15.86 9.23 8.61
N MET A 353 15.77 7.91 8.72
CA MET A 353 16.87 7.07 9.23
C MET A 353 18.11 7.17 8.32
N HIS A 354 17.93 7.15 7.01
CA HIS A 354 19.04 7.31 6.06
C HIS A 354 19.70 8.70 6.16
N LYS A 355 18.93 9.77 6.38
CA LYS A 355 19.48 11.12 6.64
C LYS A 355 20.33 11.17 7.89
N ALA A 356 19.98 10.39 8.92
CA ALA A 356 20.79 10.21 10.13
C ALA A 356 22.00 9.28 9.93
N GLY A 357 22.29 8.83 8.70
CA GLY A 357 23.39 7.89 8.42
C GLY A 357 23.11 6.44 8.81
N LEU A 358 21.86 6.09 9.12
CA LEU A 358 21.47 4.76 9.57
C LEU A 358 20.98 3.89 8.40
N THR A 359 21.65 2.77 8.12
CA THR A 359 21.23 1.77 7.12
C THR A 359 20.23 0.78 7.70
N SER A 360 19.07 1.28 8.14
CA SER A 360 18.09 0.53 8.91
C SER A 360 16.69 0.61 8.29
N THR A 361 15.77 -0.21 8.79
CA THR A 361 14.38 -0.24 8.35
C THR A 361 13.45 0.27 9.45
N PRO A 362 12.24 0.74 9.16
CA PRO A 362 11.28 1.21 10.17
C PRO A 362 10.98 0.19 11.28
N TYR A 363 11.12 -1.12 10.97
CA TYR A 363 10.93 -2.18 11.95
C TYR A 363 11.97 -2.19 13.06
N TRP A 364 13.17 -1.62 12.83
CA TRP A 364 14.18 -1.53 13.87
C TRP A 364 13.75 -0.61 15.03
N LEU A 365 12.96 0.44 14.76
CA LEU A 365 12.38 1.29 15.81
C LEU A 365 11.47 0.48 16.73
N ARG A 366 10.63 -0.35 16.17
CA ARG A 366 9.79 -1.26 16.95
C ARG A 366 10.59 -2.32 17.72
N HIS A 367 11.67 -2.80 17.13
CA HIS A 367 12.57 -3.72 17.83
C HIS A 367 13.33 -3.02 18.95
N SER A 368 13.72 -1.74 18.78
CA SER A 368 14.31 -0.92 19.84
C SER A 368 13.32 -0.69 20.97
N TYR A 369 12.04 -0.43 20.69
CA TYR A 369 10.99 -0.34 21.70
C TYR A 369 10.88 -1.64 22.51
N ALA A 370 10.83 -2.78 21.84
CA ALA A 370 10.76 -4.09 22.50
C ALA A 370 11.99 -4.36 23.37
N GLN A 371 13.18 -3.99 22.87
CA GLN A 371 14.43 -4.13 23.61
C GLN A 371 14.46 -3.21 24.84
N HIS A 372 13.94 -1.98 24.70
CA HIS A 372 13.86 -1.05 25.82
C HIS A 372 12.93 -1.56 26.92
N LEU A 373 11.76 -2.10 26.56
CA LEU A 373 10.85 -2.74 27.51
C LEU A 373 11.52 -3.90 28.24
N LEU A 374 12.22 -4.75 27.50
CA LEU A 374 12.94 -5.89 28.07
C LEU A 374 14.01 -5.42 29.07
N SER A 375 14.82 -4.42 28.69
CA SER A 375 15.85 -3.83 29.56
C SER A 375 15.28 -3.11 30.77
N SER A 376 14.01 -2.72 30.74
CA SER A 376 13.27 -2.12 31.87
C SER A 376 12.59 -3.18 32.74
N GLY A 377 12.85 -4.47 32.52
CA GLY A 377 12.32 -5.58 33.32
C GLY A 377 10.93 -6.09 32.89
N ALA A 378 10.41 -5.65 31.75
CA ALA A 378 9.15 -6.19 31.28
C ALA A 378 9.28 -7.66 30.85
N SER A 379 8.33 -8.48 31.28
CA SER A 379 8.27 -9.89 30.91
C SER A 379 7.99 -10.07 29.38
N ILE A 380 8.38 -11.21 28.84
CA ILE A 380 8.13 -11.54 27.43
C ILE A 380 6.62 -11.57 27.10
N TYR A 381 5.78 -11.86 28.07
CA TYR A 381 4.32 -11.85 27.93
C TYR A 381 3.78 -10.42 27.81
N GLU A 382 4.26 -9.50 28.64
CA GLU A 382 3.92 -8.07 28.56
C GLU A 382 4.38 -7.49 27.22
N ILE A 383 5.61 -7.79 26.79
CA ILE A 383 6.13 -7.39 25.48
C ILE A 383 5.26 -7.94 24.35
N LYS A 384 4.82 -9.20 24.44
CA LYS A 384 3.88 -9.79 23.47
C LYS A 384 2.58 -8.99 23.38
N GLU A 385 1.98 -8.66 24.53
CA GLU A 385 0.72 -7.88 24.59
C GLU A 385 0.93 -6.46 24.05
N MET A 386 1.93 -5.74 24.53
CA MET A 386 2.23 -4.36 24.10
C MET A 386 2.54 -4.28 22.60
N LEU A 387 3.25 -5.25 22.05
CA LEU A 387 3.52 -5.33 20.63
C LEU A 387 2.34 -5.91 19.83
N GLY A 388 1.33 -6.51 20.44
CA GLY A 388 0.25 -7.19 19.75
C GLY A 388 0.75 -8.35 18.89
N HIS A 389 1.55 -9.23 19.44
CA HIS A 389 1.98 -10.45 18.78
C HIS A 389 0.95 -11.57 19.01
N ARG A 390 0.45 -12.19 17.94
CA ARG A 390 -0.49 -13.31 18.04
C ARG A 390 0.14 -14.52 18.73
N HIS A 391 1.41 -14.80 18.42
CA HIS A 391 2.16 -15.93 18.92
C HIS A 391 3.37 -15.46 19.71
N ILE A 392 3.67 -16.13 20.83
CA ILE A 392 4.79 -15.78 21.71
C ILE A 392 6.14 -15.96 21.02
N GLU A 393 6.24 -16.90 20.08
CA GLU A 393 7.44 -17.12 19.27
C GLU A 393 7.90 -15.84 18.57
N SER A 394 6.97 -14.96 18.22
CA SER A 394 7.29 -13.65 17.61
C SER A 394 8.02 -12.74 18.58
N SER A 395 7.85 -12.93 19.91
CA SER A 395 8.51 -12.17 20.96
C SER A 395 9.76 -12.86 21.49
N ARG A 396 9.82 -14.21 21.46
CA ARG A 396 10.99 -14.99 21.90
C ARG A 396 12.30 -14.57 21.24
N LYS A 397 12.27 -14.05 20.02
CA LYS A 397 13.46 -13.53 19.34
C LYS A 397 14.18 -12.41 20.11
N TYR A 398 13.53 -11.70 21.02
CA TYR A 398 14.12 -10.66 21.86
C TYR A 398 14.92 -11.24 23.03
N LEU A 399 14.56 -12.43 23.51
CA LEU A 399 15.30 -13.11 24.59
C LEU A 399 16.75 -13.39 24.19
N HIS A 400 17.03 -13.68 22.91
CA HIS A 400 18.39 -13.94 22.43
C HIS A 400 19.34 -12.74 22.51
N ILE A 401 18.84 -11.56 22.87
CA ILE A 401 19.61 -10.33 22.94
C ILE A 401 20.00 -10.02 24.39
N HIS A 402 19.28 -10.57 25.36
CA HIS A 402 19.50 -10.32 26.78
C HIS A 402 20.16 -11.53 27.45
N ILE A 403 21.50 -11.49 27.59
CA ILE A 403 22.30 -12.60 28.10
C ILE A 403 21.88 -12.95 29.53
N ASP A 404 21.52 -11.96 30.34
CA ASP A 404 21.14 -12.17 31.73
C ASP A 404 19.81 -12.91 31.85
N LEU A 405 18.80 -12.55 31.07
CA LEU A 405 17.54 -13.29 31.01
C LEU A 405 17.69 -14.68 30.35
N MET A 406 18.67 -14.87 29.47
CA MET A 406 19.01 -16.21 28.98
C MET A 406 19.62 -17.07 30.07
N ARG A 407 20.46 -16.48 30.95
CA ARG A 407 21.03 -17.17 32.09
C ARG A 407 19.95 -17.58 33.09
N GLU A 408 19.04 -16.69 33.47
CA GLU A 408 17.90 -16.98 34.33
C GLU A 408 17.05 -18.16 33.81
N VAL A 409 16.74 -18.15 32.50
CA VAL A 409 15.92 -19.20 31.85
C VAL A 409 16.68 -20.54 31.71
N ILE A 410 18.00 -20.51 31.53
CA ILE A 410 18.82 -21.72 31.31
C ILE A 410 19.32 -22.32 32.61
N LEU A 411 19.61 -21.48 33.59
CA LEU A 411 20.25 -21.92 34.87
C LEU A 411 19.27 -22.01 36.02
N ASP A 412 18.00 -21.60 35.84
CA ASP A 412 16.98 -21.54 36.92
C ASP A 412 17.46 -20.78 38.19
N GLU A 413 18.47 -19.89 38.04
CA GLU A 413 19.04 -19.09 39.13
C GLU A 413 18.52 -17.66 39.02
N PRO A 414 17.77 -17.15 40.00
CA PRO A 414 17.45 -15.72 40.09
C PRO A 414 18.75 -14.93 40.34
N LEU A 415 18.93 -13.82 39.64
CA LEU A 415 20.01 -12.84 39.87
C LEU A 415 19.85 -12.13 41.23
#